data_2e229e4b7d95b9fd5a1a42345204504f
#
_entry.id   2e229e4b7d95b9fd5a1a42345204504f
#
_cell.length_a   1.000
_cell.length_b   1.000
_cell.length_c   1.000
_cell.angle_alpha   90.00
_cell.angle_beta   90.00
_cell.angle_gamma   90.00
#
_symmetry.space_group_name_H-M   'P 1'
#
loop_
_entity.id
_entity.type
_entity.pdbx_description
1 polymer ?
#
loop_
_entity_poly.entity_id
_entity_poly.type
_entity_poly.pdbx_seq_one_letter_code
_entity_poly.pdbx_strand_id
1 'polypeptide(L)'
;MNLLRLFVGAAVALSVAACSLPGQPKRPVTHFILADAAAPASRAGAAKPATLLLHEMEAAPFQQDTRLIHSRAAGTRAHYQYAAWSEPAPRRLTWLLRQRLQAAGVFAAVAPLGAGVVGDYQLNTRLIDFY
;
A
#
# COMPACT_ATOMS: atom_id res chain seq x y z
N MET A 1 -51.65 -41.48 -4.66
CA MET A 1 -51.66 -39.98 -4.56
C MET A 1 -50.81 -39.43 -3.43
N ASN A 2 -50.53 -40.19 -2.39
CA ASN A 2 -49.74 -39.71 -1.22
C ASN A 2 -48.23 -39.84 -1.38
N LEU A 3 -47.72 -40.84 -2.12
CA LEU A 3 -46.28 -41.05 -2.29
C LEU A 3 -45.61 -39.88 -3.09
N LEU A 4 -46.28 -39.41 -4.15
CA LEU A 4 -45.79 -38.29 -4.95
C LEU A 4 -45.67 -36.99 -4.12
N ARG A 5 -46.62 -36.73 -3.26
CA ARG A 5 -46.59 -35.55 -2.37
C ARG A 5 -45.48 -35.63 -1.32
N LEU A 6 -45.18 -36.84 -0.85
CA LEU A 6 -44.05 -37.09 0.08
C LEU A 6 -42.68 -36.84 -0.63
N PHE A 7 -42.54 -37.32 -1.86
CA PHE A 7 -41.32 -37.08 -2.64
C PHE A 7 -41.08 -35.59 -2.99
N VAL A 8 -42.16 -34.88 -3.37
CA VAL A 8 -42.07 -33.45 -3.64
C VAL A 8 -41.73 -32.65 -2.37
N GLY A 9 -42.33 -33.01 -1.23
CA GLY A 9 -42.00 -32.37 0.04
C GLY A 9 -40.56 -32.60 0.50
N ALA A 10 -40.04 -33.81 0.32
CA ALA A 10 -38.65 -34.13 0.66
C ALA A 10 -37.65 -33.43 -0.26
N ALA A 11 -37.94 -33.31 -1.57
CA ALA A 11 -37.08 -32.59 -2.52
C ALA A 11 -37.01 -31.08 -2.23
N VAL A 12 -38.12 -30.46 -1.86
CA VAL A 12 -38.18 -29.05 -1.47
C VAL A 12 -37.45 -28.82 -0.15
N ALA A 13 -37.54 -29.69 0.83
CA ALA A 13 -36.81 -29.57 2.10
C ALA A 13 -35.29 -29.71 1.90
N LEU A 14 -34.84 -30.60 1.01
CA LEU A 14 -33.41 -30.75 0.71
C LEU A 14 -32.83 -29.51 -0.03
N SER A 15 -33.61 -28.86 -0.89
CA SER A 15 -33.13 -27.67 -1.62
C SER A 15 -32.97 -26.43 -0.72
N VAL A 16 -33.76 -26.31 0.34
CA VAL A 16 -33.64 -25.21 1.30
C VAL A 16 -32.44 -25.41 2.25
N ALA A 17 -32.08 -26.65 2.59
CA ALA A 17 -30.92 -26.94 3.43
C ALA A 17 -29.56 -26.63 2.75
N ALA A 18 -29.50 -26.67 1.43
CA ALA A 18 -28.26 -26.39 0.68
C ALA A 18 -27.80 -24.92 0.76
N CYS A 19 -28.68 -23.97 1.08
CA CYS A 19 -28.35 -22.55 1.22
C CYS A 19 -27.79 -22.16 2.61
N SER A 20 -27.73 -23.08 3.56
CA SER A 20 -27.33 -22.80 4.95
C SER A 20 -25.91 -23.21 5.29
N LEU A 21 -25.01 -23.38 4.29
CA LEU A 21 -23.60 -23.59 4.59
C LEU A 21 -23.06 -22.34 5.29
N PRO A 22 -22.57 -22.44 6.55
CA PRO A 22 -21.93 -21.33 7.20
C PRO A 22 -20.75 -20.91 6.34
N GLY A 23 -20.75 -19.64 5.88
CA GLY A 23 -19.65 -19.08 5.13
C GLY A 23 -18.33 -19.30 5.88
N GLN A 24 -17.29 -19.71 5.20
CA GLN A 24 -15.97 -19.86 5.83
C GLN A 24 -15.61 -18.56 6.56
N PRO A 25 -15.10 -18.63 7.79
CA PRO A 25 -14.69 -17.44 8.53
C PRO A 25 -13.71 -16.63 7.65
N LYS A 26 -14.06 -15.39 7.37
CA LYS A 26 -13.18 -14.48 6.60
C LYS A 26 -11.88 -14.35 7.38
N ARG A 27 -10.76 -14.80 6.80
CA ARG A 27 -9.45 -14.57 7.39
C ARG A 27 -9.20 -13.06 7.47
N PRO A 28 -8.76 -12.54 8.62
CA PRO A 28 -8.46 -11.11 8.74
C PRO A 28 -7.31 -10.72 7.80
N VAL A 29 -7.37 -9.50 7.27
CA VAL A 29 -6.25 -8.92 6.52
C VAL A 29 -5.28 -8.31 7.53
N THR A 30 -4.02 -8.72 7.45
CA THR A 30 -2.93 -8.14 8.25
C THR A 30 -2.39 -6.90 7.53
N HIS A 31 -2.34 -5.76 8.23
CA HIS A 31 -1.78 -4.53 7.70
C HIS A 31 -0.35 -4.34 8.16
N PHE A 32 0.53 -4.06 7.22
CA PHE A 32 1.95 -3.80 7.47
C PHE A 32 2.24 -2.32 7.33
N ILE A 33 3.18 -1.83 8.14
CA ILE A 33 3.68 -0.46 8.08
C ILE A 33 5.06 -0.51 7.44
N LEU A 34 5.24 0.19 6.32
CA LEU A 34 6.56 0.36 5.74
C LEU A 34 7.37 1.31 6.62
N ALA A 35 8.48 0.82 7.16
CA ALA A 35 9.35 1.56 8.05
C ALA A 35 10.79 1.57 7.52
N ASP A 36 11.49 2.66 7.81
CA ASP A 36 12.91 2.78 7.56
C ASP A 36 13.67 2.49 8.87
N ALA A 37 14.28 1.34 8.94
CA ALA A 37 15.01 0.86 10.11
C ALA A 37 16.46 1.36 10.19
N ALA A 38 16.99 1.96 9.10
CA ALA A 38 18.37 2.44 9.11
C ALA A 38 18.50 3.77 9.87
N ALA A 39 19.56 3.92 10.66
CA ALA A 39 19.87 5.19 11.29
C ALA A 39 20.06 6.31 10.24
N PRO A 40 19.58 7.53 10.49
CA PRO A 40 19.83 8.64 9.57
C PRO A 40 21.34 8.88 9.47
N ALA A 41 21.86 8.89 8.24
CA ALA A 41 23.23 9.30 7.99
C ALA A 41 23.32 10.81 8.22
N SER A 42 24.11 11.25 9.19
CA SER A 42 24.45 12.67 9.34
C SER A 42 25.52 13.06 8.35
N ARG A 43 25.38 14.22 7.72
CA ARG A 43 26.40 14.76 6.85
C ARG A 43 27.43 15.54 7.68
N ALA A 44 28.71 15.33 7.37
CA ALA A 44 29.77 16.22 7.81
C ALA A 44 29.81 17.44 6.87
N GLY A 45 29.42 18.61 7.36
CA GLY A 45 29.49 19.88 6.62
C GLY A 45 28.22 20.74 6.74
N ALA A 46 28.33 22.01 6.35
CA ALA A 46 27.23 22.96 6.40
C ALA A 46 26.14 22.59 5.35
N ALA A 47 24.88 22.73 5.74
CA ALA A 47 23.75 22.61 4.85
C ALA A 47 23.81 23.68 3.75
N LYS A 48 23.35 23.36 2.55
CA LYS A 48 23.11 24.38 1.51
C LYS A 48 22.01 25.33 2.02
N PRO A 49 22.20 26.65 1.89
CA PRO A 49 21.16 27.63 2.26
C PRO A 49 20.06 27.66 1.19
N ALA A 50 19.40 26.50 1.01
CA ALA A 50 18.41 26.28 -0.06
C ALA A 50 17.30 25.37 0.46
N THR A 51 16.10 25.56 -0.09
CA THR A 51 14.90 24.77 0.19
C THR A 51 14.67 23.77 -0.95
N LEU A 52 14.53 22.50 -0.59
CA LEU A 52 14.12 21.44 -1.50
C LEU A 52 12.60 21.19 -1.39
N LEU A 53 11.87 21.28 -2.49
CA LEU A 53 10.50 20.85 -2.58
C LEU A 53 10.43 19.39 -3.08
N LEU A 54 9.76 18.54 -2.34
CA LEU A 54 9.56 17.14 -2.69
C LEU A 54 8.14 16.93 -3.22
N HIS A 55 8.04 16.42 -4.45
CA HIS A 55 6.79 15.96 -5.01
C HIS A 55 6.40 14.60 -4.42
N GLU A 56 5.09 14.31 -4.37
CA GLU A 56 4.64 12.97 -4.06
C GLU A 56 5.17 11.98 -5.12
N MET A 57 5.65 10.83 -4.67
CA MET A 57 6.25 9.82 -5.55
C MET A 57 5.22 9.29 -6.55
N GLU A 58 5.51 9.45 -7.83
CA GLU A 58 4.69 8.85 -8.88
C GLU A 58 4.82 7.33 -8.86
N ALA A 59 3.73 6.63 -9.17
CA ALA A 59 3.73 5.18 -9.30
C ALA A 59 2.72 4.73 -10.35
N ALA A 60 2.91 3.54 -10.90
CA ALA A 60 1.92 2.93 -11.76
C ALA A 60 0.61 2.68 -10.98
N PRO A 61 -0.57 2.72 -11.64
CA PRO A 61 -1.87 2.52 -10.98
C PRO A 61 -1.94 1.26 -10.12
N PHE A 62 -1.26 0.20 -10.54
CA PHE A 62 -1.18 -1.07 -9.81
C PHE A 62 -0.45 -0.95 -8.45
N GLN A 63 0.32 0.10 -8.23
CA GLN A 63 1.11 0.35 -7.01
C GLN A 63 0.55 1.50 -6.16
N GLN A 64 -0.55 2.13 -6.58
CA GLN A 64 -1.13 3.29 -5.89
C GLN A 64 -2.10 2.93 -4.76
N ASP A 65 -2.42 1.66 -4.58
CA ASP A 65 -3.30 1.21 -3.50
C ASP A 65 -2.51 0.59 -2.33
N THR A 66 -3.24 0.09 -1.35
CA THR A 66 -2.65 -0.53 -0.14
C THR A 66 -2.36 -2.02 -0.29
N ARG A 67 -2.66 -2.65 -1.41
CA ARG A 67 -2.47 -4.08 -1.59
C ARG A 67 -0.98 -4.42 -1.72
N LEU A 68 -0.53 -5.38 -0.93
CA LEU A 68 0.82 -5.93 -1.08
C LEU A 68 0.94 -6.69 -2.40
N ILE A 69 1.97 -6.34 -3.17
CA ILE A 69 2.26 -6.95 -4.47
C ILE A 69 3.29 -8.07 -4.27
N HIS A 70 3.17 -9.12 -5.07
CA HIS A 70 4.18 -10.15 -5.21
C HIS A 70 4.34 -10.58 -6.66
N SER A 71 5.49 -11.16 -6.99
CA SER A 71 5.75 -11.81 -8.28
C SER A 71 6.20 -13.25 -8.04
N ARG A 72 5.68 -14.19 -8.82
CA ARG A 72 6.11 -15.59 -8.81
C ARG A 72 6.78 -16.02 -10.11
N ALA A 73 6.67 -15.20 -11.14
CA ALA A 73 7.31 -15.41 -12.43
C ALA A 73 7.61 -14.07 -13.09
N ALA A 74 8.59 -14.04 -13.97
CA ALA A 74 8.93 -12.85 -14.74
C ALA A 74 7.70 -12.29 -15.48
N GLY A 75 7.52 -10.96 -15.44
CA GLY A 75 6.40 -10.29 -16.09
C GLY A 75 5.03 -10.46 -15.41
N THR A 76 4.96 -11.12 -14.24
CA THR A 76 3.70 -11.29 -13.49
C THR A 76 3.67 -10.41 -12.24
N ARG A 77 2.48 -9.95 -11.87
CA ARG A 77 2.19 -9.27 -10.61
C ARG A 77 0.85 -9.72 -10.09
N ALA A 78 0.76 -9.96 -8.80
CA ALA A 78 -0.46 -10.30 -8.11
C ALA A 78 -0.48 -9.64 -6.72
N HIS A 79 -1.63 -9.67 -6.07
CA HIS A 79 -1.78 -9.13 -4.72
C HIS A 79 -1.91 -10.26 -3.70
N TYR A 80 -1.35 -10.06 -2.52
CA TYR A 80 -1.64 -10.92 -1.38
C TYR A 80 -3.09 -10.77 -0.95
N GLN A 81 -3.73 -11.89 -0.66
CA GLN A 81 -5.15 -11.89 -0.29
C GLN A 81 -5.38 -11.43 1.16
N TYR A 82 -4.44 -11.71 2.06
CA TYR A 82 -4.58 -11.48 3.50
C TYR A 82 -3.51 -10.56 4.08
N ALA A 83 -2.84 -9.80 3.22
CA ALA A 83 -1.82 -8.85 3.61
C ALA A 83 -1.96 -7.56 2.81
N ALA A 84 -1.83 -6.43 3.48
CA ALA A 84 -1.92 -5.11 2.87
C ALA A 84 -0.96 -4.13 3.57
N TRP A 85 -0.62 -3.05 2.92
CA TRP A 85 0.01 -1.90 3.57
C TRP A 85 -1.03 -1.12 4.37
N SER A 86 -0.63 -0.44 5.43
CA SER A 86 -1.49 0.47 6.20
C SER A 86 -1.86 1.74 5.41
N GLU A 87 -1.03 2.10 4.44
CA GLU A 87 -1.20 3.23 3.52
C GLU A 87 -0.51 2.92 2.18
N PRO A 88 -0.83 3.61 1.07
CA PRO A 88 -0.18 3.42 -0.22
C PRO A 88 1.35 3.57 -0.13
N ALA A 89 2.09 2.60 -0.67
CA ALA A 89 3.55 2.59 -0.60
C ALA A 89 4.22 3.86 -1.17
N PRO A 90 3.79 4.44 -2.32
CA PRO A 90 4.39 5.67 -2.84
C PRO A 90 4.29 6.85 -1.87
N ARG A 91 3.15 7.00 -1.21
CA ARG A 91 2.93 8.05 -0.21
C ARG A 91 3.85 7.87 1.00
N ARG A 92 3.91 6.65 1.52
CA ARG A 92 4.78 6.32 2.65
C ARG A 92 6.26 6.51 2.32
N LEU A 93 6.70 6.07 1.14
CA LEU A 93 8.06 6.26 0.66
C LEU A 93 8.42 7.74 0.50
N THR A 94 7.50 8.57 0.00
CA THR A 94 7.69 10.03 -0.07
C THR A 94 7.94 10.61 1.31
N TRP A 95 7.16 10.20 2.31
CA TRP A 95 7.32 10.68 3.68
C TRP A 95 8.66 10.24 4.28
N LEU A 96 9.04 8.97 4.13
CA LEU A 96 10.32 8.43 4.58
C LEU A 96 11.51 9.13 3.91
N LEU A 97 11.43 9.35 2.59
CA LEU A 97 12.45 10.06 1.83
C LEU A 97 12.62 11.49 2.35
N ARG A 98 11.51 12.20 2.59
CA ARG A 98 11.56 13.55 3.17
C ARG A 98 12.27 13.54 4.53
N GLN A 99 11.93 12.62 5.43
CA GLN A 99 12.60 12.50 6.72
C GLN A 99 14.09 12.23 6.58
N ARG A 100 14.47 11.35 5.65
CA ARG A 100 15.88 11.07 5.37
C ARG A 100 16.64 12.29 4.86
N LEU A 101 16.06 13.02 3.93
CA LEU A 101 16.67 14.24 3.39
C LEU A 101 16.81 15.33 4.44
N GLN A 102 15.80 15.50 5.32
CA GLN A 102 15.88 16.42 6.45
C GLN A 102 16.98 16.00 7.44
N ALA A 103 17.00 14.71 7.82
CA ALA A 103 18.00 14.20 8.77
C ALA A 103 19.43 14.26 8.21
N ALA A 104 19.60 14.09 6.89
CA ALA A 104 20.89 14.21 6.23
C ALA A 104 21.45 15.65 6.24
N GLY A 105 20.63 16.67 6.49
CA GLY A 105 21.06 18.06 6.63
C GLY A 105 21.70 18.64 5.37
N VAL A 106 21.40 18.13 4.19
CA VAL A 106 21.98 18.62 2.92
C VAL A 106 21.39 19.96 2.51
N PHE A 107 20.12 20.20 2.82
CA PHE A 107 19.38 21.42 2.55
C PHE A 107 18.98 22.09 3.85
N ALA A 108 18.86 23.41 3.84
CA ALA A 108 18.38 24.17 5.00
C ALA A 108 16.94 23.79 5.35
N ALA A 109 16.12 23.46 4.36
CA ALA A 109 14.76 22.95 4.55
C ALA A 109 14.38 21.93 3.46
N VAL A 110 13.51 20.97 3.83
CA VAL A 110 12.87 20.03 2.89
C VAL A 110 11.37 20.08 3.15
N ALA A 111 10.60 20.54 2.17
CA ALA A 111 9.15 20.71 2.30
C ALA A 111 8.40 19.91 1.23
N PRO A 112 7.15 19.48 1.48
CA PRO A 112 6.32 18.94 0.42
C PRO A 112 5.93 20.04 -0.56
N LEU A 113 5.74 19.69 -1.83
CA LEU A 113 5.14 20.61 -2.78
C LEU A 113 3.75 21.03 -2.29
N GLY A 114 3.43 22.31 -2.41
CA GLY A 114 2.15 22.84 -1.92
C GLY A 114 2.16 23.28 -0.46
N ALA A 115 3.30 23.21 0.24
CA ALA A 115 3.43 23.71 1.62
C ALA A 115 3.38 25.24 1.76
N GLY A 116 3.15 25.99 0.67
CA GLY A 116 3.13 27.46 0.70
C GLY A 116 4.50 28.12 0.85
N VAL A 117 5.59 27.36 0.66
CA VAL A 117 6.96 27.88 0.70
C VAL A 117 7.55 27.93 -0.69
N VAL A 118 8.46 28.90 -0.93
CA VAL A 118 9.23 28.96 -2.18
C VAL A 118 10.42 28.02 -2.05
N GLY A 119 10.62 27.16 -3.05
CA GLY A 119 11.75 26.23 -3.10
C GLY A 119 12.75 26.61 -4.17
N ASP A 120 14.03 26.39 -3.88
CA ASP A 120 15.13 26.59 -4.81
C ASP A 120 15.31 25.38 -5.72
N TYR A 121 14.95 24.20 -5.24
CA TYR A 121 15.04 22.92 -5.95
C TYR A 121 13.73 22.15 -5.83
N GLN A 122 13.46 21.34 -6.86
CA GLN A 122 12.35 20.38 -6.85
C GLN A 122 12.88 18.98 -7.11
N LEU A 123 12.38 18.00 -6.36
CA LEU A 123 12.68 16.58 -6.55
C LEU A 123 11.41 15.83 -6.92
N ASN A 124 11.40 15.29 -8.12
CA ASN A 124 10.40 14.36 -8.61
C ASN A 124 10.96 12.94 -8.53
N THR A 125 10.19 12.02 -8.00
CA THR A 125 10.58 10.62 -7.85
C THR A 125 9.49 9.71 -8.45
N ARG A 126 9.91 8.56 -8.97
CA ARG A 126 9.01 7.57 -9.53
C ARG A 126 9.33 6.18 -8.99
N LEU A 127 8.31 5.50 -8.48
CA LEU A 127 8.38 4.11 -8.10
C LEU A 127 8.22 3.25 -9.36
N ILE A 128 9.30 2.60 -9.76
CA ILE A 128 9.29 1.73 -10.96
C ILE A 128 8.72 0.37 -10.58
N ASP A 129 9.20 -0.20 -9.47
CA ASP A 129 8.80 -1.52 -9.03
C ASP A 129 8.97 -1.67 -7.51
N PHE A 130 7.99 -2.33 -6.86
CA PHE A 130 7.99 -2.55 -5.41
C PHE A 130 7.19 -3.82 -5.08
N TYR A 131 7.90 -4.95 -4.90
CA TYR A 131 7.29 -6.25 -4.62
C TYR A 131 8.27 -7.21 -3.92
#